data_73d9ebe80148ec50f068cbe964e512e2
#
_entry.id   73d9ebe80148ec50f068cbe964e512e2
#
_cell.length_a   1.000
_cell.length_b   1.000
_cell.length_c   1.000
_cell.angle_alpha   90.00
_cell.angle_beta   90.00
_cell.angle_gamma   90.00
#
_symmetry.space_group_name_H-M   'P 1'
#
loop_
_entity.id
_entity.type
_entity.pdbx_description
1 polymer ?
#
loop_
_entity_poly.entity_id
_entity_poly.type
_entity_poly.pdbx_seq_one_letter_code
_entity_poly.pdbx_strand_id
1 'polypeptide(L)'
;MVHLGFGIDSSTSSYFITDKYRRRFQACRSELLARGTASRRDLQKWLGKCCHLRLVFPAQALFTYECRSLLKVFDEDDDERRPLPQEALEEIQFWTFVDSFTDPIPFLLQQHISFSIYTDASGFGWGAHLQLPSGPSSLRDYWSSGLFDLDICCKEALAVLFGLQSIEEQLFCRQVDAYVDNEGLVLAWGGLKSRTKELTGVLQQLFLFCLDSRVSLKMIWIPTDANPADAPSRELDRGDSMLAPALRRQLWRVYGPFTFDLMALPSNVMEDAAGRPLPFFSRYPTPSSSGVNVFAQRPPSGLLYVFPVFGLIPGLVRLFVEWSGLGRDVGVVIVLPSFPEEPPMWIKLLEPYIQDELVLSAPNSTSVLLYPSTKGYQHNLLPLPYGLTAYRCLFQARVRPLLPAPAPSAPVKVLVFSDSMLRPLRALVWPAPFRVLVHPHGGATLEQVVRRSMALASTCDVFVLHAGVNDVSRNAVDFEARFSASCEKISRAITSSFGPRKVFISTVCLTKSDELNLRVATANHALRALANSRGWSLISNDNIRTTDLRDTVHLNAAGTARVFRNFLISLRSA
;
A
#
# COMPACT_ATOMS: atom_id res chain seq x y z
N MET A 1 33.00 -7.02 -25.68
CA MET A 1 33.10 -6.25 -26.95
C MET A 1 32.69 -4.82 -26.67
N VAL A 2 33.24 -3.82 -27.35
CA VAL A 2 32.83 -2.42 -27.24
C VAL A 2 32.29 -1.93 -28.58
N HIS A 3 31.06 -1.38 -28.58
CA HIS A 3 30.44 -0.84 -29.78
C HIS A 3 29.79 0.52 -29.45
N LEU A 4 30.16 1.56 -30.20
CA LEU A 4 29.59 2.90 -30.04
C LEU A 4 29.57 3.45 -28.60
N GLY A 5 30.56 3.14 -27.77
CA GLY A 5 30.63 3.60 -26.39
C GLY A 5 29.93 2.71 -25.36
N PHE A 6 29.30 1.62 -25.79
CA PHE A 6 28.75 0.59 -24.91
C PHE A 6 29.67 -0.63 -24.90
N GLY A 7 29.89 -1.19 -23.73
CA GLY A 7 30.49 -2.52 -23.57
C GLY A 7 29.37 -3.57 -23.62
N ILE A 8 29.66 -4.67 -24.34
CA ILE A 8 28.76 -5.83 -24.42
C ILE A 8 29.42 -6.98 -23.68
N ASP A 9 28.72 -7.55 -22.73
CA ASP A 9 29.11 -8.74 -21.99
C ASP A 9 28.19 -9.91 -22.38
N SER A 10 28.72 -10.85 -23.14
CA SER A 10 28.00 -12.03 -23.59
C SER A 10 27.83 -13.08 -22.48
N SER A 11 28.65 -13.04 -21.43
CA SER A 11 28.55 -13.99 -20.32
C SER A 11 27.35 -13.70 -19.42
N THR A 12 27.03 -12.42 -19.27
CA THR A 12 25.87 -11.97 -18.49
C THR A 12 24.68 -11.56 -19.37
N SER A 13 24.80 -11.67 -20.70
CA SER A 13 23.82 -11.21 -21.68
C SER A 13 23.35 -9.77 -21.39
N SER A 14 24.32 -8.88 -21.20
CA SER A 14 24.08 -7.50 -20.81
C SER A 14 24.98 -6.51 -21.56
N TYR A 15 24.67 -5.23 -21.43
CA TYR A 15 25.50 -4.14 -21.91
C TYR A 15 25.63 -3.04 -20.83
N PHE A 16 26.66 -2.22 -20.95
CA PHE A 16 26.96 -1.16 -19.97
C PHE A 16 27.64 0.05 -20.66
N ILE A 17 27.58 1.21 -20.01
CA ILE A 17 28.25 2.42 -20.47
C ILE A 17 29.76 2.30 -20.20
N THR A 18 30.60 2.49 -21.22
CA THR A 18 32.06 2.45 -21.02
C THR A 18 32.56 3.68 -20.27
N ASP A 19 33.62 3.54 -19.47
CA ASP A 19 34.25 4.65 -18.74
C ASP A 19 34.71 5.78 -19.65
N LYS A 20 35.16 5.44 -20.86
CA LYS A 20 35.56 6.42 -21.86
C LYS A 20 34.38 7.30 -22.29
N TYR A 21 33.21 6.70 -22.49
CA TYR A 21 32.01 7.46 -22.86
C TYR A 21 31.49 8.28 -21.65
N ARG A 22 31.46 7.69 -20.46
CA ARG A 22 31.04 8.33 -19.21
C ARG A 22 31.87 9.60 -18.94
N ARG A 23 33.20 9.53 -18.99
CA ARG A 23 34.08 10.70 -18.82
C ARG A 23 33.84 11.80 -19.85
N ARG A 24 33.59 11.44 -21.11
CA ARG A 24 33.28 12.41 -22.17
C ARG A 24 31.91 13.07 -22.01
N PHE A 25 30.94 12.32 -21.48
CA PHE A 25 29.62 12.83 -21.16
C PHE A 25 29.70 13.82 -19.98
N GLN A 26 30.37 13.41 -18.90
CA GLN A 26 30.60 14.25 -17.71
C GLN A 26 31.33 15.55 -18.05
N ALA A 27 32.40 15.49 -18.83
CA ALA A 27 33.14 16.69 -19.24
C ALA A 27 32.25 17.68 -20.00
N CYS A 28 31.44 17.21 -20.94
CA CYS A 28 30.51 18.04 -21.70
C CYS A 28 29.45 18.69 -20.79
N ARG A 29 28.87 17.92 -19.84
CA ARG A 29 27.91 18.42 -18.87
C ARG A 29 28.52 19.49 -17.96
N SER A 30 29.67 19.18 -17.35
CA SER A 30 30.35 20.07 -16.43
C SER A 30 30.78 21.38 -17.08
N GLU A 31 31.18 21.31 -18.36
CA GLU A 31 31.54 22.49 -19.15
C GLU A 31 30.33 23.41 -19.37
N LEU A 32 29.14 22.85 -19.72
CA LEU A 32 27.91 23.63 -19.90
C LEU A 32 27.45 24.27 -18.59
N LEU A 33 27.48 23.52 -17.50
CA LEU A 33 27.05 24.01 -16.18
C LEU A 33 28.01 25.11 -15.65
N ALA A 34 29.32 24.91 -15.78
CA ALA A 34 30.31 25.88 -15.34
C ALA A 34 30.25 27.19 -16.13
N ARG A 35 29.93 27.12 -17.40
CA ARG A 35 29.84 28.26 -18.27
C ARG A 35 28.52 29.03 -18.13
N GLY A 36 27.40 28.34 -17.88
CA GLY A 36 26.05 28.91 -17.80
C GLY A 36 25.53 29.47 -19.11
N THR A 37 26.27 29.27 -20.22
CA THR A 37 25.90 29.74 -21.55
C THR A 37 26.16 28.66 -22.60
N ALA A 38 25.39 28.63 -23.68
CA ALA A 38 25.55 27.70 -24.78
C ALA A 38 25.34 28.34 -26.14
N SER A 39 26.08 27.89 -27.16
CA SER A 39 25.75 28.13 -28.57
C SER A 39 24.82 27.03 -29.07
N ARG A 40 24.23 27.24 -30.24
CA ARG A 40 23.45 26.19 -30.94
C ARG A 40 24.23 24.89 -31.04
N ARG A 41 25.49 24.97 -31.43
CA ARG A 41 26.38 23.80 -31.57
C ARG A 41 26.66 23.09 -30.26
N ASP A 42 26.76 23.82 -29.14
CA ASP A 42 26.92 23.22 -27.81
C ASP A 42 25.67 22.44 -27.42
N LEU A 43 24.48 22.98 -27.62
CA LEU A 43 23.22 22.27 -27.38
C LEU A 43 23.05 21.05 -28.29
N GLN A 44 23.40 21.14 -29.58
CA GLN A 44 23.35 19.99 -30.49
C GLN A 44 24.28 18.87 -30.04
N LYS A 45 25.51 19.20 -29.60
CA LYS A 45 26.46 18.22 -29.04
C LYS A 45 25.93 17.57 -27.77
N TRP A 46 25.34 18.36 -26.87
CA TRP A 46 24.74 17.90 -25.64
C TRP A 46 23.58 16.95 -25.92
N LEU A 47 22.61 17.39 -26.70
CA LEU A 47 21.43 16.60 -27.09
C LEU A 47 21.82 15.30 -27.82
N GLY A 48 22.84 15.33 -28.69
CA GLY A 48 23.36 14.16 -29.35
C GLY A 48 23.93 13.13 -28.36
N LYS A 49 24.62 13.59 -27.30
CA LYS A 49 25.12 12.71 -26.24
C LYS A 49 23.97 12.10 -25.40
N CYS A 50 22.96 12.90 -25.04
CA CYS A 50 21.79 12.40 -24.34
C CYS A 50 21.00 11.40 -25.20
N CYS A 51 20.82 11.69 -26.49
CA CYS A 51 20.14 10.78 -27.43
C CYS A 51 20.88 9.43 -27.57
N HIS A 52 22.20 9.44 -27.51
CA HIS A 52 23.00 8.22 -27.54
C HIS A 52 22.73 7.32 -26.33
N LEU A 53 22.42 7.91 -25.16
CA LEU A 53 22.10 7.15 -23.94
C LEU A 53 20.69 6.54 -23.93
N ARG A 54 19.90 6.67 -24.99
CA ARG A 54 18.51 6.16 -25.03
C ARG A 54 18.40 4.65 -24.78
N LEU A 55 19.46 3.90 -25.04
CA LEU A 55 19.49 2.46 -24.74
C LEU A 55 19.53 2.20 -23.21
N VAL A 56 20.16 3.08 -22.45
CA VAL A 56 20.30 3.00 -21.00
C VAL A 56 19.14 3.73 -20.30
N PHE A 57 18.73 4.85 -20.88
CA PHE A 57 17.70 5.71 -20.37
C PHE A 57 16.68 6.06 -21.49
N PRO A 58 15.70 5.17 -21.73
CA PRO A 58 14.77 5.31 -22.86
C PRO A 58 14.01 6.65 -22.87
N ALA A 59 13.73 7.21 -21.70
CA ALA A 59 13.02 8.48 -21.54
C ALA A 59 13.87 9.73 -21.77
N GLN A 60 15.07 9.61 -22.36
CA GLN A 60 15.97 10.73 -22.58
C GLN A 60 15.27 11.94 -23.25
N ALA A 61 14.28 11.71 -24.09
CA ALA A 61 13.56 12.79 -24.75
C ALA A 61 12.71 13.62 -23.81
N LEU A 62 12.17 13.06 -22.73
CA LEU A 62 11.47 13.82 -21.68
C LEU A 62 12.46 14.71 -20.91
N PHE A 63 13.65 14.18 -20.60
CA PHE A 63 14.69 14.84 -19.80
C PHE A 63 15.70 15.66 -20.65
N THR A 64 15.29 16.08 -21.83
CA THR A 64 16.01 17.02 -22.71
C THR A 64 15.03 18.03 -23.35
N TYR A 65 13.87 18.22 -22.77
CA TYR A 65 12.80 19.06 -23.32
C TYR A 65 13.21 20.54 -23.40
N GLU A 66 13.74 21.08 -22.31
CA GLU A 66 14.13 22.50 -22.23
C GLU A 66 15.29 22.81 -23.18
N CYS A 67 16.34 21.96 -23.18
CA CYS A 67 17.45 22.12 -24.12
C CYS A 67 17.02 22.02 -25.58
N ARG A 68 16.04 21.17 -25.92
CA ARG A 68 15.48 21.10 -27.29
C ARG A 68 14.60 22.30 -27.63
N SER A 69 13.88 22.82 -26.65
CA SER A 69 13.08 24.05 -26.84
C SER A 69 13.97 25.23 -27.07
N LEU A 70 15.05 25.38 -26.33
CA LEU A 70 16.07 26.39 -26.55
C LEU A 70 16.70 26.31 -27.94
N LEU A 71 16.98 25.10 -28.43
CA LEU A 71 17.59 24.91 -29.74
C LEU A 71 16.74 25.53 -30.87
N LYS A 72 15.42 25.59 -30.71
CA LYS A 72 14.50 26.22 -31.70
C LYS A 72 14.59 27.74 -31.76
N VAL A 73 15.17 28.37 -30.74
CA VAL A 73 15.30 29.85 -30.64
C VAL A 73 16.56 30.35 -31.36
N PHE A 74 17.50 29.46 -31.71
CA PHE A 74 18.70 29.79 -32.44
C PHE A 74 18.46 29.70 -33.95
N ASP A 75 18.93 30.66 -34.72
CA ASP A 75 18.99 30.58 -36.16
C ASP A 75 20.02 29.54 -36.63
N GLU A 76 19.92 29.06 -37.88
CA GLU A 76 20.73 27.93 -38.35
C GLU A 76 22.24 28.20 -38.30
N ASP A 77 22.66 29.43 -38.51
CA ASP A 77 24.06 29.89 -38.55
C ASP A 77 24.48 30.62 -37.26
N ASP A 78 23.70 30.54 -36.18
CA ASP A 78 23.93 31.30 -34.95
C ASP A 78 25.00 30.59 -34.09
N ASP A 79 26.23 31.11 -34.14
CA ASP A 79 27.35 30.71 -33.27
C ASP A 79 27.40 31.49 -31.95
N GLU A 80 26.49 32.48 -31.76
CA GLU A 80 26.42 33.27 -30.53
C GLU A 80 26.08 32.41 -29.33
N ARG A 81 26.70 32.74 -28.19
CA ARG A 81 26.39 32.07 -26.92
C ARG A 81 25.33 32.83 -26.16
N ARG A 82 24.29 32.13 -25.75
CA ARG A 82 23.20 32.72 -24.95
C ARG A 82 23.17 32.10 -23.55
N PRO A 83 22.74 32.87 -22.54
CA PRO A 83 22.54 32.33 -21.18
C PRO A 83 21.57 31.17 -21.19
N LEU A 84 21.87 30.12 -20.41
CA LEU A 84 20.97 29.00 -20.17
C LEU A 84 19.97 29.40 -19.10
N PRO A 85 18.65 29.29 -19.33
CA PRO A 85 17.64 29.43 -18.30
C PRO A 85 17.83 28.41 -17.18
N GLN A 86 17.32 28.70 -15.99
CA GLN A 86 17.46 27.87 -14.82
C GLN A 86 16.92 26.44 -15.06
N GLU A 87 15.77 26.33 -15.74
CA GLU A 87 15.17 25.03 -16.08
C GLU A 87 16.08 24.16 -16.98
N ALA A 88 16.78 24.79 -17.94
CA ALA A 88 17.74 24.07 -18.76
C ALA A 88 18.99 23.65 -17.98
N LEU A 89 19.44 24.47 -17.03
CA LEU A 89 20.56 24.10 -16.13
C LEU A 89 20.17 22.93 -15.24
N GLU A 90 18.97 22.93 -14.67
CA GLU A 90 18.43 21.83 -13.87
C GLU A 90 18.29 20.54 -14.69
N GLU A 91 17.80 20.66 -15.93
CA GLU A 91 17.72 19.54 -16.88
C GLU A 91 19.11 18.96 -17.20
N ILE A 92 20.11 19.80 -17.42
CA ILE A 92 21.50 19.37 -17.62
C ILE A 92 22.07 18.73 -16.35
N GLN A 93 21.79 19.30 -15.17
CA GLN A 93 22.22 18.79 -13.87
C GLN A 93 21.60 17.44 -13.54
N PHE A 94 20.35 17.19 -13.93
CA PHE A 94 19.68 15.89 -13.75
C PHE A 94 20.54 14.71 -14.22
N TRP A 95 21.29 14.85 -15.31
CA TRP A 95 22.11 13.80 -15.89
C TRP A 95 23.37 13.45 -15.10
N THR A 96 23.54 13.98 -13.88
CA THR A 96 24.67 13.64 -12.99
C THR A 96 24.69 12.16 -12.63
N PHE A 97 23.54 11.49 -12.58
CA PHE A 97 23.45 10.06 -12.29
C PHE A 97 24.27 9.19 -13.24
N VAL A 98 24.51 9.64 -14.48
CA VAL A 98 25.32 8.91 -15.47
C VAL A 98 26.77 8.73 -15.02
N ASP A 99 27.28 9.62 -14.16
CA ASP A 99 28.67 9.56 -13.68
C ASP A 99 28.95 8.33 -12.82
N SER A 100 27.96 7.93 -12.04
CA SER A 100 28.03 6.79 -11.13
C SER A 100 27.29 5.54 -11.64
N PHE A 101 26.60 5.65 -12.77
CA PHE A 101 25.85 4.52 -13.32
C PHE A 101 26.79 3.46 -13.91
N THR A 102 26.93 2.35 -13.21
CA THR A 102 27.82 1.23 -13.57
C THR A 102 27.10 -0.08 -13.80
N ASP A 103 25.81 -0.14 -13.46
CA ASP A 103 25.03 -1.37 -13.52
C ASP A 103 24.89 -1.88 -14.95
N PRO A 104 25.10 -3.18 -15.18
CA PRO A 104 24.86 -3.79 -16.48
C PRO A 104 23.35 -3.87 -16.75
N ILE A 105 22.98 -3.58 -17.99
CA ILE A 105 21.59 -3.62 -18.45
C ILE A 105 21.38 -4.92 -19.22
N PRO A 106 20.46 -5.79 -18.81
CA PRO A 106 20.24 -7.06 -19.49
C PRO A 106 19.60 -6.83 -20.87
N PHE A 107 19.96 -7.64 -21.86
CA PHE A 107 19.33 -7.63 -23.18
C PHE A 107 17.89 -8.10 -23.15
N LEU A 108 17.58 -9.06 -22.26
CA LEU A 108 16.24 -9.60 -22.08
C LEU A 108 15.69 -9.09 -20.75
N LEU A 109 14.63 -8.33 -20.82
CA LEU A 109 13.84 -7.98 -19.64
C LEU A 109 13.14 -9.24 -19.14
N GLN A 110 13.18 -9.47 -17.83
CA GLN A 110 12.40 -10.54 -17.22
C GLN A 110 10.91 -10.25 -17.45
N GLN A 111 10.18 -11.25 -17.96
CA GLN A 111 8.73 -11.15 -18.05
C GLN A 111 8.15 -11.28 -16.63
N HIS A 112 7.51 -10.23 -16.18
CA HIS A 112 6.82 -10.23 -14.90
C HIS A 112 5.32 -10.51 -15.09
N ILE A 113 4.67 -10.98 -14.04
CA ILE A 113 3.21 -11.12 -14.02
C ILE A 113 2.60 -9.74 -14.24
N SER A 114 1.73 -9.60 -15.24
CA SER A 114 1.07 -8.35 -15.53
C SER A 114 -0.01 -8.03 -14.49
N PHE A 115 -0.11 -6.77 -14.15
CA PHE A 115 -1.16 -6.19 -13.31
C PHE A 115 -1.95 -5.21 -14.17
N SER A 116 -3.28 -5.29 -14.12
CA SER A 116 -4.14 -4.40 -14.91
C SER A 116 -4.73 -3.30 -14.06
N ILE A 117 -4.62 -2.06 -14.54
CA ILE A 117 -5.26 -0.88 -13.97
C ILE A 117 -5.99 -0.13 -15.06
N TYR A 118 -7.19 0.34 -14.78
CA TYR A 118 -7.95 1.24 -15.61
C TYR A 118 -7.95 2.61 -14.95
N THR A 119 -7.71 3.67 -15.70
CA THR A 119 -7.70 5.02 -15.17
C THR A 119 -8.47 5.98 -16.07
N ASP A 120 -9.05 7.00 -15.45
CA ASP A 120 -9.78 8.05 -16.13
C ASP A 120 -9.66 9.37 -15.38
N ALA A 121 -9.76 10.49 -16.11
CA ALA A 121 -9.76 11.83 -15.57
C ALA A 121 -10.96 12.63 -16.05
N SER A 122 -11.68 13.23 -15.13
CA SER A 122 -12.68 14.24 -15.43
C SER A 122 -12.12 15.66 -15.23
N GLY A 123 -12.92 16.65 -15.53
CA GLY A 123 -12.56 18.05 -15.25
C GLY A 123 -12.28 18.32 -13.77
N PHE A 124 -12.83 17.56 -12.85
CA PHE A 124 -12.82 17.84 -11.40
C PHE A 124 -12.25 16.72 -10.53
N GLY A 125 -12.01 15.53 -11.06
CA GLY A 125 -11.47 14.40 -10.30
C GLY A 125 -10.80 13.36 -11.19
N TRP A 126 -10.22 12.36 -10.56
CA TRP A 126 -9.64 11.19 -11.19
C TRP A 126 -10.21 9.91 -10.59
N GLY A 127 -10.19 8.85 -11.36
CA GLY A 127 -10.62 7.52 -10.94
C GLY A 127 -9.66 6.45 -11.41
N ALA A 128 -9.57 5.38 -10.65
CA ALA A 128 -8.92 4.15 -11.08
C ALA A 128 -9.75 2.94 -10.69
N HIS A 129 -9.70 1.90 -11.53
CA HIS A 129 -10.35 0.63 -11.28
C HIS A 129 -9.31 -0.49 -11.39
N LEU A 130 -9.31 -1.36 -10.38
CA LEU A 130 -8.32 -2.42 -10.20
C LEU A 130 -9.00 -3.78 -10.16
N GLN A 131 -8.44 -4.75 -10.88
CA GLN A 131 -8.82 -6.15 -10.77
C GLN A 131 -7.92 -6.82 -9.73
N LEU A 132 -8.32 -6.77 -8.47
CA LEU A 132 -7.58 -7.42 -7.38
C LEU A 132 -8.05 -8.85 -7.16
N PRO A 133 -7.21 -9.75 -6.63
CA PRO A 133 -7.64 -11.10 -6.24
C PRO A 133 -8.76 -11.10 -5.18
N SER A 134 -8.92 -10.01 -4.45
CA SER A 134 -10.00 -9.80 -3.48
C SER A 134 -11.33 -9.34 -4.10
N GLY A 135 -11.35 -9.12 -5.41
CA GLY A 135 -12.45 -8.54 -6.16
C GLY A 135 -12.10 -7.16 -6.74
N PRO A 136 -13.00 -6.59 -7.56
CA PRO A 136 -12.80 -5.27 -8.12
C PRO A 136 -12.73 -4.20 -7.03
N SER A 137 -11.86 -3.22 -7.21
CA SER A 137 -11.70 -2.08 -6.30
C SER A 137 -11.60 -0.81 -7.12
N SER A 138 -12.33 0.23 -6.71
CA SER A 138 -12.26 1.55 -7.34
C SER A 138 -11.63 2.55 -6.38
N LEU A 139 -10.76 3.38 -6.92
CA LEU A 139 -10.07 4.48 -6.24
C LEU A 139 -10.50 5.79 -6.90
N ARG A 140 -10.54 6.86 -6.16
CA ARG A 140 -10.84 8.19 -6.69
C ARG A 140 -10.40 9.30 -5.76
N ASP A 141 -10.23 10.48 -6.30
CA ASP A 141 -10.09 11.73 -5.56
C ASP A 141 -10.39 12.92 -6.48
N TYR A 142 -10.42 14.11 -5.90
CA TYR A 142 -10.68 15.37 -6.60
C TYR A 142 -9.37 16.10 -6.89
N TRP A 143 -9.35 16.91 -7.96
CA TRP A 143 -8.18 17.74 -8.24
C TRP A 143 -8.01 18.81 -7.18
N SER A 144 -6.78 18.98 -6.69
CA SER A 144 -6.41 20.15 -5.90
C SER A 144 -6.45 21.42 -6.76
N SER A 145 -6.54 22.59 -6.13
CA SER A 145 -6.63 23.86 -6.83
C SER A 145 -5.48 24.09 -7.84
N GLY A 146 -4.28 23.62 -7.52
CA GLY A 146 -3.12 23.75 -8.42
C GLY A 146 -3.15 22.83 -9.65
N LEU A 147 -3.99 21.79 -9.66
CA LEU A 147 -4.13 20.84 -10.77
C LEU A 147 -5.42 21.05 -11.57
N PHE A 148 -6.32 21.89 -11.05
CA PHE A 148 -7.67 22.02 -11.59
C PHE A 148 -7.70 22.58 -13.03
N ASP A 149 -6.78 23.49 -13.36
CA ASP A 149 -6.73 24.16 -14.67
C ASP A 149 -5.83 23.44 -15.70
N LEU A 150 -5.27 22.28 -15.33
CA LEU A 150 -4.47 21.50 -16.28
C LEU A 150 -5.31 20.97 -17.44
N ASP A 151 -4.67 20.85 -18.60
CA ASP A 151 -5.22 20.15 -19.75
C ASP A 151 -5.63 18.70 -19.43
N ILE A 152 -6.68 18.23 -20.11
CA ILE A 152 -7.22 16.90 -19.83
C ILE A 152 -6.19 15.77 -20.05
N CYS A 153 -5.32 15.89 -21.04
CA CYS A 153 -4.28 14.90 -21.28
C CYS A 153 -3.26 14.83 -20.13
N CYS A 154 -2.96 15.98 -19.49
CA CYS A 154 -2.15 16.04 -18.28
C CYS A 154 -2.87 15.38 -17.09
N LYS A 155 -4.16 15.62 -16.95
CA LYS A 155 -5.01 15.00 -15.92
C LYS A 155 -5.10 13.50 -16.09
N GLU A 156 -5.25 13.00 -17.32
CA GLU A 156 -5.20 11.57 -17.61
C GLU A 156 -3.85 10.94 -17.21
N ALA A 157 -2.74 11.61 -17.54
CA ALA A 157 -1.43 11.13 -17.12
C ALA A 157 -1.26 11.14 -15.59
N LEU A 158 -1.80 12.14 -14.90
CA LEU A 158 -1.84 12.19 -13.43
C LEU A 158 -2.74 11.11 -12.84
N ALA A 159 -3.87 10.78 -13.46
CA ALA A 159 -4.73 9.69 -13.03
C ALA A 159 -3.99 8.34 -13.05
N VAL A 160 -3.19 8.09 -14.10
CA VAL A 160 -2.30 6.91 -14.13
C VAL A 160 -1.28 6.96 -12.99
N LEU A 161 -0.58 8.08 -12.81
CA LEU A 161 0.42 8.23 -11.75
C LEU A 161 -0.18 8.02 -10.35
N PHE A 162 -1.30 8.68 -10.05
CA PHE A 162 -1.96 8.58 -8.75
C PHE A 162 -2.54 7.18 -8.50
N GLY A 163 -3.10 6.56 -9.54
CA GLY A 163 -3.55 5.17 -9.47
C GLY A 163 -2.42 4.21 -9.11
N LEU A 164 -1.25 4.36 -9.73
CA LEU A 164 -0.07 3.55 -9.44
C LEU A 164 0.49 3.84 -8.04
N GLN A 165 0.65 5.10 -7.66
CA GLN A 165 1.11 5.50 -6.33
C GLN A 165 0.20 4.97 -5.21
N SER A 166 -1.10 4.89 -5.45
CA SER A 166 -2.06 4.37 -4.48
C SER A 166 -1.85 2.90 -4.11
N ILE A 167 -1.18 2.14 -4.97
CA ILE A 167 -0.95 0.70 -4.81
C ILE A 167 0.53 0.31 -4.93
N GLU A 168 1.43 1.27 -4.71
CA GLU A 168 2.88 1.12 -4.92
C GLU A 168 3.45 -0.14 -4.26
N GLU A 169 3.07 -0.44 -3.01
CA GLU A 169 3.54 -1.64 -2.29
C GLU A 169 3.24 -2.96 -3.02
N GLN A 170 2.24 -2.97 -3.92
CA GLN A 170 1.82 -4.14 -4.66
C GLN A 170 2.50 -4.26 -6.03
N LEU A 171 3.12 -3.17 -6.50
CA LEU A 171 3.62 -3.04 -7.87
C LEU A 171 5.10 -3.34 -8.03
N PHE A 172 5.86 -3.40 -6.95
CA PHE A 172 7.32 -3.57 -7.02
C PHE A 172 7.74 -4.73 -7.92
N CYS A 173 8.60 -4.44 -8.91
CA CYS A 173 9.08 -5.40 -9.92
C CYS A 173 7.96 -6.05 -10.75
N ARG A 174 6.88 -5.32 -11.09
CA ARG A 174 5.79 -5.83 -11.91
C ARG A 174 5.71 -5.18 -13.28
N GLN A 175 5.12 -5.91 -14.23
CA GLN A 175 4.59 -5.31 -15.45
C GLN A 175 3.18 -4.79 -15.14
N VAL A 176 2.87 -3.57 -15.57
CA VAL A 176 1.55 -2.97 -15.41
C VAL A 176 1.00 -2.59 -16.78
N ASP A 177 -0.18 -3.09 -17.08
CA ASP A 177 -0.97 -2.71 -18.25
C ASP A 177 -2.01 -1.67 -17.78
N ALA A 178 -1.76 -0.39 -18.09
CA ALA A 178 -2.65 0.72 -17.78
C ALA A 178 -3.58 0.99 -18.97
N TYR A 179 -4.87 0.80 -18.76
CA TYR A 179 -5.91 1.04 -19.75
C TYR A 179 -6.43 2.46 -19.59
N VAL A 180 -6.34 3.26 -20.65
CA VAL A 180 -6.72 4.68 -20.68
C VAL A 180 -7.50 4.97 -21.96
N ASP A 181 -8.40 5.94 -21.96
CA ASP A 181 -9.19 6.29 -23.13
C ASP A 181 -8.65 7.53 -23.91
N ASN A 182 -7.47 8.02 -23.53
CA ASN A 182 -6.78 9.13 -24.21
C ASN A 182 -5.66 8.58 -25.12
N GLU A 183 -5.95 8.50 -26.42
CA GLU A 183 -4.99 8.04 -27.42
C GLU A 183 -3.71 8.90 -27.47
N GLY A 184 -3.85 10.24 -27.29
CA GLY A 184 -2.73 11.16 -27.26
C GLY A 184 -1.74 10.85 -26.14
N LEU A 185 -2.25 10.47 -24.97
CA LEU A 185 -1.42 10.03 -23.85
C LEU A 185 -0.70 8.70 -24.14
N VAL A 186 -1.41 7.71 -24.71
CA VAL A 186 -0.81 6.42 -25.08
C VAL A 186 0.36 6.61 -26.05
N LEU A 187 0.17 7.47 -27.06
CA LEU A 187 1.22 7.79 -28.03
C LEU A 187 2.40 8.56 -27.39
N ALA A 188 2.10 9.51 -26.48
CA ALA A 188 3.12 10.27 -25.78
C ALA A 188 3.98 9.37 -24.87
N TRP A 189 3.36 8.48 -24.13
CA TRP A 189 4.04 7.50 -23.29
C TRP A 189 4.83 6.47 -24.12
N GLY A 190 4.22 5.90 -25.16
CA GLY A 190 4.89 4.95 -26.04
C GLY A 190 6.13 5.53 -26.75
N GLY A 191 6.07 6.84 -27.08
CA GLY A 191 7.21 7.57 -27.64
C GLY A 191 8.14 8.20 -26.61
N LEU A 192 7.78 8.17 -25.33
CA LEU A 192 8.46 8.84 -24.20
C LEU A 192 8.81 10.30 -24.54
N LYS A 193 7.85 11.03 -25.07
CA LYS A 193 8.00 12.42 -25.52
C LYS A 193 6.68 13.16 -25.49
N SER A 194 6.71 14.47 -25.26
CA SER A 194 5.55 15.35 -25.34
C SER A 194 5.86 16.64 -26.11
N ARG A 195 4.80 17.35 -26.49
CA ARG A 195 4.87 18.66 -27.17
C ARG A 195 4.73 19.81 -26.18
N THR A 196 4.11 19.60 -25.02
CA THR A 196 3.87 20.63 -24.00
C THR A 196 4.78 20.42 -22.79
N LYS A 197 5.11 21.52 -22.10
CA LYS A 197 5.95 21.50 -20.89
C LYS A 197 5.23 20.77 -19.75
N GLU A 198 3.95 21.06 -19.59
CA GLU A 198 3.10 20.50 -18.54
C GLU A 198 3.03 18.96 -18.62
N LEU A 199 2.65 18.43 -19.80
CA LEU A 199 2.59 16.98 -19.99
C LEU A 199 3.99 16.34 -19.89
N THR A 200 5.05 17.02 -20.36
CA THR A 200 6.43 16.54 -20.18
C THR A 200 6.74 16.36 -18.69
N GLY A 201 6.40 17.34 -17.84
CA GLY A 201 6.63 17.25 -16.39
C GLY A 201 5.88 16.10 -15.72
N VAL A 202 4.63 15.84 -16.13
CA VAL A 202 3.86 14.70 -15.61
C VAL A 202 4.46 13.36 -16.06
N LEU A 203 4.83 13.24 -17.34
CA LEU A 203 5.45 12.03 -17.86
C LEU A 203 6.84 11.75 -17.26
N GLN A 204 7.60 12.80 -16.91
CA GLN A 204 8.85 12.67 -16.16
C GLN A 204 8.60 12.05 -14.77
N GLN A 205 7.62 12.58 -14.02
CA GLN A 205 7.26 12.06 -12.71
C GLN A 205 6.81 10.60 -12.80
N LEU A 206 5.96 10.28 -13.78
CA LEU A 206 5.48 8.92 -14.02
C LEU A 206 6.63 7.97 -14.36
N PHE A 207 7.57 8.41 -15.20
CA PHE A 207 8.73 7.61 -15.56
C PHE A 207 9.66 7.36 -14.36
N LEU A 208 9.93 8.38 -13.56
CA LEU A 208 10.75 8.25 -12.34
C LEU A 208 10.08 7.33 -11.32
N PHE A 209 8.76 7.46 -11.13
CA PHE A 209 8.01 6.53 -10.28
C PHE A 209 8.17 5.07 -10.76
N CYS A 210 8.00 4.83 -12.06
CA CYS A 210 8.18 3.49 -12.64
C CYS A 210 9.61 2.96 -12.45
N LEU A 211 10.62 3.83 -12.54
CA LEU A 211 12.02 3.48 -12.33
C LEU A 211 12.28 3.09 -10.88
N ASP A 212 11.86 3.90 -9.92
CA ASP A 212 12.06 3.67 -8.49
C ASP A 212 11.35 2.42 -8.00
N SER A 213 10.10 2.22 -8.43
CA SER A 213 9.29 1.04 -8.09
C SER A 213 9.61 -0.18 -8.97
N ARG A 214 10.55 -0.06 -9.93
CA ARG A 214 10.89 -1.10 -10.92
C ARG A 214 9.67 -1.64 -11.66
N VAL A 215 8.76 -0.75 -12.02
CA VAL A 215 7.53 -1.05 -12.76
C VAL A 215 7.79 -0.94 -14.26
N SER A 216 7.42 -1.96 -15.02
CA SER A 216 7.34 -1.90 -16.48
C SER A 216 5.92 -1.48 -16.88
N LEU A 217 5.71 -0.19 -17.15
CA LEU A 217 4.40 0.35 -17.48
C LEU A 217 4.15 0.34 -18.99
N LYS A 218 3.07 -0.30 -19.39
CA LYS A 218 2.51 -0.25 -20.74
C LYS A 218 1.16 0.45 -20.70
N MET A 219 0.95 1.48 -21.49
CA MET A 219 -0.36 2.09 -21.67
C MET A 219 -1.06 1.49 -22.88
N ILE A 220 -2.36 1.20 -22.73
CA ILE A 220 -3.21 0.58 -23.73
C ILE A 220 -4.46 1.43 -23.87
N TRP A 221 -4.75 1.84 -25.09
CA TRP A 221 -5.96 2.58 -25.36
C TRP A 221 -7.20 1.69 -25.32
N ILE A 222 -8.27 2.20 -24.72
CA ILE A 222 -9.63 1.61 -24.76
C ILE A 222 -10.66 2.70 -25.05
N PRO A 223 -11.82 2.37 -25.63
CA PRO A 223 -12.90 3.34 -25.78
C PRO A 223 -13.50 3.71 -24.40
N THR A 224 -14.00 4.95 -24.27
CA THR A 224 -14.52 5.51 -23.01
C THR A 224 -15.65 4.66 -22.42
N ASP A 225 -16.55 4.12 -23.24
CA ASP A 225 -17.67 3.27 -22.82
C ASP A 225 -17.21 1.91 -22.25
N ALA A 226 -15.99 1.48 -22.56
CA ALA A 226 -15.37 0.28 -22.00
C ALA A 226 -14.49 0.57 -20.77
N ASN A 227 -14.32 1.85 -20.36
CA ASN A 227 -13.46 2.23 -19.24
C ASN A 227 -14.21 2.20 -17.89
N PRO A 228 -14.00 1.19 -17.02
CA PRO A 228 -14.68 1.13 -15.74
C PRO A 228 -14.24 2.23 -14.76
N ALA A 229 -13.21 3.02 -15.08
CA ALA A 229 -12.74 4.14 -14.27
C ALA A 229 -13.50 5.46 -14.56
N ASP A 230 -14.29 5.54 -15.64
CA ASP A 230 -15.09 6.74 -15.98
C ASP A 230 -16.09 7.09 -14.86
N ALA A 231 -16.81 6.12 -14.33
CA ALA A 231 -17.75 6.36 -13.24
C ALA A 231 -17.07 6.87 -11.96
N PRO A 232 -15.99 6.25 -11.42
CA PRO A 232 -15.24 6.80 -10.27
C PRO A 232 -14.67 8.19 -10.49
N SER A 233 -14.17 8.54 -11.68
CA SER A 233 -13.60 9.86 -11.98
C SER A 233 -14.62 11.00 -11.91
N ARG A 234 -15.91 10.68 -12.09
CA ARG A 234 -17.05 11.61 -12.12
C ARG A 234 -17.91 11.56 -10.87
N GLU A 235 -17.59 10.70 -9.90
CA GLU A 235 -18.38 10.55 -8.70
C GLU A 235 -18.17 11.74 -7.75
N LEU A 236 -19.27 12.38 -7.32
CA LEU A 236 -19.29 13.44 -6.32
C LEU A 236 -19.93 12.90 -5.02
N ASP A 237 -19.12 12.67 -3.99
CA ASP A 237 -19.59 12.20 -2.69
C ASP A 237 -19.60 13.36 -1.67
N ARG A 238 -20.77 13.68 -1.16
CA ARG A 238 -20.91 14.71 -0.11
C ARG A 238 -20.23 14.31 1.20
N GLY A 239 -19.97 13.02 1.41
CA GLY A 239 -19.20 12.52 2.54
C GLY A 239 -17.73 12.94 2.51
N ASP A 240 -17.19 13.33 1.35
CA ASP A 240 -15.83 13.82 1.19
C ASP A 240 -15.72 15.35 1.43
N SER A 241 -16.69 15.92 2.18
CA SER A 241 -16.69 17.34 2.55
C SER A 241 -15.53 17.69 3.49
N MET A 242 -15.20 18.97 3.55
CA MET A 242 -14.22 19.50 4.50
C MET A 242 -14.74 20.79 5.16
N LEU A 243 -14.18 21.12 6.31
CA LEU A 243 -14.44 22.41 6.96
C LEU A 243 -13.91 23.58 6.11
N ALA A 244 -14.64 24.69 6.14
CA ALA A 244 -14.18 25.92 5.52
C ALA A 244 -12.80 26.33 6.06
N PRO A 245 -11.90 26.92 5.24
CA PRO A 245 -10.52 27.25 5.64
C PRO A 245 -10.45 28.13 6.89
N ALA A 246 -11.41 29.02 7.10
CA ALA A 246 -11.49 29.84 8.30
C ALA A 246 -11.65 29.02 9.57
N LEU A 247 -12.52 27.99 9.53
CA LEU A 247 -12.76 27.10 10.66
C LEU A 247 -11.59 26.16 10.90
N ARG A 248 -10.93 25.67 9.84
CA ARG A 248 -9.68 24.89 9.94
C ARG A 248 -8.59 25.69 10.66
N ARG A 249 -8.38 26.96 10.28
CA ARG A 249 -7.44 27.87 10.97
C ARG A 249 -7.84 28.16 12.41
N GLN A 250 -9.13 28.32 12.70
CA GLN A 250 -9.62 28.48 14.07
C GLN A 250 -9.30 27.25 14.94
N LEU A 251 -9.61 26.05 14.45
CA LEU A 251 -9.27 24.79 15.13
C LEU A 251 -7.77 24.65 15.40
N TRP A 252 -6.96 24.97 14.38
CA TRP A 252 -5.51 24.93 14.53
C TRP A 252 -5.00 25.88 15.60
N ARG A 253 -5.57 27.08 15.66
CA ARG A 253 -5.19 28.11 16.65
C ARG A 253 -5.58 27.73 18.06
N VAL A 254 -6.75 27.12 18.24
CA VAL A 254 -7.30 26.81 19.58
C VAL A 254 -6.70 25.49 20.11
N TYR A 255 -6.63 24.46 19.29
CA TYR A 255 -6.27 23.11 19.72
C TYR A 255 -4.94 22.58 19.15
N GLY A 256 -4.45 23.15 18.06
CA GLY A 256 -3.21 22.68 17.43
C GLY A 256 -1.96 22.76 18.33
N PRO A 257 -0.86 22.15 17.91
CA PRO A 257 -0.66 21.46 16.64
C PRO A 257 -1.29 20.07 16.60
N PHE A 258 -1.95 19.75 15.47
CA PHE A 258 -2.38 18.39 15.17
C PHE A 258 -1.23 17.62 14.53
N THR A 259 -1.17 16.32 14.76
CA THR A 259 -0.11 15.46 14.23
C THR A 259 -0.59 14.51 13.13
N PHE A 260 -1.91 14.29 13.04
CA PHE A 260 -2.48 13.30 12.13
C PHE A 260 -3.96 13.58 11.84
N ASP A 261 -4.40 13.37 10.60
CA ASP A 261 -5.81 13.38 10.21
C ASP A 261 -6.29 11.93 10.04
N LEU A 262 -7.28 11.53 10.83
CA LEU A 262 -7.71 10.14 10.87
C LEU A 262 -8.62 9.71 9.72
N MET A 263 -9.23 10.67 9.00
CA MET A 263 -10.19 10.37 7.93
C MET A 263 -10.14 11.46 6.86
N ALA A 264 -9.29 11.29 5.88
CA ALA A 264 -9.14 12.24 4.78
C ALA A 264 -8.86 11.56 3.44
N LEU A 265 -8.98 12.34 2.38
CA LEU A 265 -8.40 12.12 1.06
C LEU A 265 -7.30 13.17 0.85
N PRO A 266 -6.38 12.98 -0.11
CA PRO A 266 -5.39 14.00 -0.46
C PRO A 266 -5.99 15.38 -0.73
N SER A 267 -7.21 15.43 -1.31
CA SER A 267 -7.89 16.68 -1.67
C SER A 267 -8.51 17.41 -0.47
N ASN A 268 -8.78 16.75 0.67
CA ASN A 268 -9.47 17.37 1.81
C ASN A 268 -8.74 17.23 3.16
N VAL A 269 -7.52 16.70 3.17
CA VAL A 269 -6.72 16.52 4.38
C VAL A 269 -6.49 17.83 5.13
N MET A 270 -6.41 17.77 6.46
CA MET A 270 -6.02 18.90 7.30
C MET A 270 -4.55 19.28 7.02
N GLU A 271 -4.29 20.59 6.95
CA GLU A 271 -2.95 21.14 6.74
C GLU A 271 -2.37 21.69 8.05
N ASP A 272 -1.05 21.67 8.16
CA ASP A 272 -0.33 22.32 9.25
C ASP A 272 -0.28 23.86 9.09
N ALA A 273 0.36 24.55 10.03
CA ALA A 273 0.49 26.01 9.99
C ALA A 273 1.30 26.54 8.77
N ALA A 274 2.08 25.69 8.12
CA ALA A 274 2.85 26.01 6.92
C ALA A 274 2.11 25.63 5.61
N GLY A 275 0.87 25.14 5.70
CA GLY A 275 0.07 24.70 4.56
C GLY A 275 0.47 23.32 4.02
N ARG A 276 1.20 22.53 4.79
CA ARG A 276 1.58 21.17 4.40
C ARG A 276 0.53 20.18 4.88
N PRO A 277 0.13 19.19 4.07
CA PRO A 277 -0.84 18.19 4.48
C PRO A 277 -0.29 17.37 5.67
N LEU A 278 -1.15 17.10 6.65
CA LEU A 278 -0.83 16.18 7.73
C LEU A 278 -0.74 14.73 7.19
N PRO A 279 0.02 13.85 7.84
CA PRO A 279 -0.16 12.41 7.65
C PRO A 279 -1.62 12.03 7.90
N PHE A 280 -2.18 11.09 7.13
CA PHE A 280 -3.60 10.78 7.21
C PHE A 280 -3.90 9.31 6.90
N PHE A 281 -5.08 8.85 7.36
CA PHE A 281 -5.69 7.60 6.90
C PHE A 281 -6.81 7.88 5.92
N SER A 282 -6.86 7.10 4.87
CA SER A 282 -7.88 7.20 3.82
C SER A 282 -8.89 6.04 3.87
N ARG A 283 -10.00 6.24 3.19
CA ARG A 283 -11.06 5.22 3.04
C ARG A 283 -10.63 4.05 2.16
N TYR A 284 -9.86 4.31 1.14
CA TYR A 284 -9.26 3.37 0.19
C TYR A 284 -7.84 3.84 -0.15
N PRO A 285 -7.01 3.00 -0.79
CA PRO A 285 -5.66 3.42 -1.15
C PRO A 285 -5.67 4.72 -1.96
N THR A 286 -4.84 5.68 -1.56
CA THR A 286 -4.63 6.96 -2.25
C THR A 286 -3.17 7.37 -2.15
N PRO A 287 -2.66 8.21 -3.04
CA PRO A 287 -1.30 8.73 -2.93
C PRO A 287 -1.06 9.37 -1.56
N SER A 288 0.12 9.15 -0.99
CA SER A 288 0.56 9.73 0.29
C SER A 288 -0.27 9.33 1.53
N SER A 289 -1.22 8.40 1.42
CA SER A 289 -1.94 7.87 2.59
C SER A 289 -1.00 7.06 3.47
N SER A 290 -1.05 7.30 4.78
CA SER A 290 -0.29 6.55 5.78
C SER A 290 -0.92 5.20 6.13
N GLY A 291 -2.12 4.92 5.61
CA GLY A 291 -2.85 3.67 5.79
C GLY A 291 -4.30 3.78 5.35
N VAL A 292 -4.91 2.63 5.13
CA VAL A 292 -6.28 2.52 4.63
C VAL A 292 -7.20 2.02 5.73
N ASN A 293 -8.38 2.62 5.85
CA ASN A 293 -9.41 2.28 6.82
C ASN A 293 -8.93 2.45 8.28
N VAL A 294 -9.27 3.56 8.89
CA VAL A 294 -8.90 3.91 10.27
C VAL A 294 -9.19 2.79 11.28
N PHE A 295 -10.25 2.00 11.06
CA PHE A 295 -10.63 0.89 11.95
C PHE A 295 -9.67 -0.31 11.89
N ALA A 296 -8.81 -0.38 10.87
CA ALA A 296 -7.78 -1.40 10.73
C ALA A 296 -6.39 -0.91 11.16
N GLN A 297 -6.27 0.32 11.65
CA GLN A 297 -4.99 0.95 11.94
C GLN A 297 -4.67 0.96 13.45
N ARG A 298 -3.39 1.18 13.74
CA ARG A 298 -2.92 1.49 15.11
C ARG A 298 -3.02 3.00 15.35
N PRO A 299 -3.20 3.42 16.63
CA PRO A 299 -3.29 4.84 16.95
C PRO A 299 -1.99 5.57 16.59
N PRO A 300 -2.02 6.63 15.80
CA PRO A 300 -0.88 7.54 15.63
C PRO A 300 -0.53 8.23 16.94
N SER A 301 0.66 8.85 17.02
CA SER A 301 1.11 9.60 18.19
C SER A 301 0.70 11.07 18.11
N GLY A 302 0.52 11.71 19.28
CA GLY A 302 0.21 13.13 19.40
C GLY A 302 -1.28 13.44 19.41
N LEU A 303 -1.64 14.68 19.12
CA LEU A 303 -3.03 15.12 19.07
C LEU A 303 -3.61 14.86 17.67
N LEU A 304 -4.61 14.00 17.62
CA LEU A 304 -5.24 13.56 16.39
C LEU A 304 -6.41 14.48 16.01
N TYR A 305 -6.64 14.66 14.74
CA TYR A 305 -7.79 15.37 14.19
C TYR A 305 -8.70 14.40 13.44
N VAL A 306 -10.01 14.59 13.51
CA VAL A 306 -10.96 13.86 12.67
C VAL A 306 -12.23 14.68 12.42
N PHE A 307 -12.62 14.74 11.15
CA PHE A 307 -13.94 15.20 10.70
C PHE A 307 -14.64 14.02 10.00
N PRO A 308 -15.39 13.21 10.77
CA PRO A 308 -15.88 11.93 10.27
C PRO A 308 -17.17 12.07 9.47
N VAL A 309 -17.42 11.08 8.60
CA VAL A 309 -18.78 10.81 8.11
C VAL A 309 -19.65 10.42 9.32
N PHE A 310 -20.79 11.07 9.49
CA PHE A 310 -21.59 10.99 10.72
C PHE A 310 -22.02 9.57 11.11
N GLY A 311 -22.29 8.70 10.14
CA GLY A 311 -22.63 7.30 10.38
C GLY A 311 -21.51 6.48 11.06
N LEU A 312 -20.27 6.95 11.01
CA LEU A 312 -19.11 6.26 11.58
C LEU A 312 -18.77 6.69 13.01
N ILE A 313 -19.40 7.74 13.53
CA ILE A 313 -19.08 8.31 14.85
C ILE A 313 -19.12 7.27 15.98
N PRO A 314 -20.17 6.43 16.13
CA PRO A 314 -20.20 5.42 17.20
C PRO A 314 -19.05 4.41 17.10
N GLY A 315 -18.65 4.05 15.87
CA GLY A 315 -17.51 3.18 15.63
C GLY A 315 -16.19 3.81 16.06
N LEU A 316 -16.00 5.10 15.74
CA LEU A 316 -14.79 5.84 16.12
C LEU A 316 -14.64 5.99 17.63
N VAL A 317 -15.73 6.29 18.36
CA VAL A 317 -15.67 6.37 19.83
C VAL A 317 -15.20 5.03 20.42
N ARG A 318 -15.74 3.91 19.94
CA ARG A 318 -15.28 2.56 20.36
C ARG A 318 -13.80 2.34 20.03
N LEU A 319 -13.38 2.71 18.82
CA LEU A 319 -11.98 2.60 18.39
C LEU A 319 -11.04 3.38 19.32
N PHE A 320 -11.39 4.61 19.71
CA PHE A 320 -10.55 5.41 20.59
C PHE A 320 -10.46 4.80 22.01
N VAL A 321 -11.53 4.21 22.50
CA VAL A 321 -11.53 3.44 23.75
C VAL A 321 -10.64 2.20 23.64
N GLU A 322 -10.71 1.47 22.52
CA GLU A 322 -9.82 0.33 22.25
C GLU A 322 -8.35 0.77 22.17
N TRP A 323 -8.06 1.86 21.48
CA TRP A 323 -6.73 2.41 21.37
C TRP A 323 -6.14 2.83 22.72
N SER A 324 -6.94 3.45 23.60
CA SER A 324 -6.50 3.79 24.97
C SER A 324 -6.22 2.55 25.81
N GLY A 325 -6.91 1.45 25.54
CA GLY A 325 -6.66 0.14 26.13
C GLY A 325 -5.30 -0.47 25.80
N LEU A 326 -4.60 0.05 24.77
CA LEU A 326 -3.22 -0.33 24.44
C LEU A 326 -2.14 0.29 25.35
N GLY A 327 -2.55 0.97 26.42
CA GLY A 327 -1.65 1.47 27.47
C GLY A 327 -1.07 2.87 27.24
N ARG A 328 -1.69 3.66 26.37
CA ARG A 328 -1.33 5.07 26.17
C ARG A 328 -2.57 5.95 26.00
N ASP A 329 -2.45 7.20 26.42
CA ASP A 329 -3.50 8.19 26.22
C ASP A 329 -3.67 8.48 24.72
N VAL A 330 -4.92 8.66 24.30
CA VAL A 330 -5.28 9.05 22.94
C VAL A 330 -6.02 10.37 22.99
N GLY A 331 -5.34 11.43 22.56
CA GLY A 331 -5.91 12.77 22.42
C GLY A 331 -6.48 12.97 21.01
N VAL A 332 -7.75 13.36 20.92
CA VAL A 332 -8.44 13.56 19.65
C VAL A 332 -9.25 14.84 19.67
N VAL A 333 -9.19 15.61 18.60
CA VAL A 333 -10.19 16.66 18.31
C VAL A 333 -11.11 16.14 17.24
N ILE A 334 -12.36 15.91 17.61
CA ILE A 334 -13.40 15.40 16.72
C ILE A 334 -14.44 16.49 16.45
N VAL A 335 -14.74 16.73 15.16
CA VAL A 335 -15.76 17.70 14.76
C VAL A 335 -17.06 16.98 14.46
N LEU A 336 -18.12 17.37 15.15
CA LEU A 336 -19.40 16.69 15.11
C LEU A 336 -20.55 17.65 14.86
N PRO A 337 -21.68 17.18 14.28
CA PRO A 337 -22.88 17.98 14.19
C PRO A 337 -23.51 18.19 15.57
N SER A 338 -23.95 19.39 15.83
CA SER A 338 -24.73 19.75 17.02
C SER A 338 -26.17 20.09 16.64
N PHE A 339 -27.12 19.46 17.33
CA PHE A 339 -28.57 19.65 17.11
C PHE A 339 -29.18 20.41 18.27
N PRO A 340 -30.05 21.43 18.01
CA PRO A 340 -30.56 22.31 19.07
C PRO A 340 -31.51 21.61 20.05
N GLU A 341 -32.22 20.56 19.62
CA GLU A 341 -33.37 20.03 20.39
C GLU A 341 -33.06 18.73 21.15
N GLU A 342 -32.21 17.87 20.61
CA GLU A 342 -31.83 16.61 21.25
C GLU A 342 -30.38 16.23 20.93
N PRO A 343 -29.51 16.08 21.94
CA PRO A 343 -28.14 15.60 21.69
C PRO A 343 -28.19 14.13 21.21
N PRO A 344 -27.55 13.82 20.08
CA PRO A 344 -27.52 12.47 19.58
C PRO A 344 -26.89 11.48 20.57
N MET A 345 -27.32 10.21 20.51
CA MET A 345 -26.85 9.17 21.44
C MET A 345 -25.30 9.04 21.49
N TRP A 346 -24.60 9.31 20.40
CA TRP A 346 -23.14 9.24 20.34
C TRP A 346 -22.45 10.35 21.15
N ILE A 347 -23.10 11.49 21.44
CA ILE A 347 -22.56 12.50 22.37
C ILE A 347 -22.49 11.90 23.78
N LYS A 348 -23.50 11.17 24.23
CA LYS A 348 -23.49 10.48 25.54
C LYS A 348 -22.34 9.48 25.66
N LEU A 349 -21.97 8.85 24.54
CA LEU A 349 -20.81 7.94 24.51
C LEU A 349 -19.47 8.69 24.60
N LEU A 350 -19.42 9.91 24.10
CA LEU A 350 -18.21 10.74 24.05
C LEU A 350 -18.02 11.57 25.34
N GLU A 351 -19.15 11.94 26.01
CA GLU A 351 -19.19 12.83 27.19
C GLU A 351 -18.14 12.51 28.28
N PRO A 352 -17.88 11.24 28.66
CA PRO A 352 -16.87 10.92 29.67
C PRO A 352 -15.42 11.27 29.28
N TYR A 353 -15.18 11.55 28.01
CA TYR A 353 -13.83 11.78 27.46
C TYR A 353 -13.64 13.24 27.03
N ILE A 354 -14.71 14.06 27.00
CA ILE A 354 -14.65 15.47 26.59
C ILE A 354 -13.90 16.28 27.66
N GLN A 355 -12.88 17.01 27.22
CA GLN A 355 -12.14 17.94 28.05
C GLN A 355 -12.51 19.39 27.77
N ASP A 356 -12.82 19.69 26.52
CA ASP A 356 -13.15 21.03 26.07
C ASP A 356 -13.99 20.95 24.78
N GLU A 357 -14.76 22.02 24.52
CA GLU A 357 -15.58 22.13 23.32
C GLU A 357 -15.47 23.52 22.69
N LEU A 358 -15.53 23.56 21.38
CA LEU A 358 -15.49 24.78 20.58
C LEU A 358 -16.64 24.77 19.57
N VAL A 359 -17.60 25.66 19.73
CA VAL A 359 -18.67 25.86 18.75
C VAL A 359 -18.08 26.50 17.51
N LEU A 360 -18.11 25.80 16.38
CA LEU A 360 -17.61 26.27 15.09
C LEU A 360 -18.67 26.99 14.28
N SER A 361 -19.92 26.54 14.33
CA SER A 361 -21.04 27.19 13.67
C SER A 361 -22.36 26.90 14.38
N ALA A 362 -23.28 27.86 14.31
CA ALA A 362 -24.67 27.65 14.71
C ALA A 362 -25.48 26.87 13.65
N PRO A 363 -26.59 26.25 13.99
CA PRO A 363 -27.57 25.77 13.02
C PRO A 363 -27.96 26.86 12.01
N ASN A 364 -28.38 26.47 10.84
CA ASN A 364 -28.73 27.35 9.73
C ASN A 364 -27.58 28.23 9.19
N SER A 365 -26.33 27.89 9.49
CA SER A 365 -25.17 28.57 8.93
C SER A 365 -24.89 28.13 7.50
N THR A 366 -24.38 29.06 6.68
CA THR A 366 -23.86 28.84 5.34
C THR A 366 -22.35 29.01 5.34
N SER A 367 -21.67 28.55 4.29
CA SER A 367 -20.21 28.71 4.11
C SER A 367 -19.34 28.09 5.21
N VAL A 368 -19.84 27.09 5.90
CA VAL A 368 -19.15 26.33 6.97
C VAL A 368 -18.44 25.09 6.45
N LEU A 369 -19.00 24.46 5.42
CA LEU A 369 -18.44 23.29 4.75
C LEU A 369 -18.13 23.59 3.30
N LEU A 370 -17.14 22.88 2.78
CA LEU A 370 -16.91 22.78 1.35
C LEU A 370 -17.25 21.36 0.90
N TYR A 371 -18.02 21.28 -0.17
CA TYR A 371 -18.38 20.03 -0.83
C TYR A 371 -17.68 19.92 -2.18
N PRO A 372 -17.26 18.72 -2.59
CA PRO A 372 -16.74 18.52 -3.93
C PRO A 372 -17.83 18.84 -4.96
N SER A 373 -17.43 19.51 -6.02
CA SER A 373 -18.29 19.88 -7.14
C SER A 373 -17.52 19.83 -8.46
N THR A 374 -18.21 19.96 -9.58
CA THR A 374 -17.59 20.02 -10.91
C THR A 374 -16.68 21.25 -11.12
N LYS A 375 -16.70 22.19 -10.17
CA LYS A 375 -15.86 23.42 -10.16
C LYS A 375 -14.88 23.43 -8.98
N GLY A 376 -14.48 22.25 -8.51
CA GLY A 376 -13.68 22.11 -7.29
C GLY A 376 -14.52 22.17 -6.02
N TYR A 377 -13.87 22.31 -4.87
CA TYR A 377 -14.55 22.39 -3.59
C TYR A 377 -15.28 23.72 -3.43
N GLN A 378 -16.59 23.68 -3.19
CA GLN A 378 -17.44 24.86 -3.05
C GLN A 378 -18.17 24.90 -1.71
N HIS A 379 -18.35 26.11 -1.17
CA HIS A 379 -19.10 26.33 0.07
C HIS A 379 -20.53 25.84 -0.06
N ASN A 380 -21.08 25.35 1.08
CA ASN A 380 -22.50 25.08 1.18
C ASN A 380 -23.28 26.40 1.02
N LEU A 381 -24.11 26.43 -0.01
CA LEU A 381 -24.99 27.57 -0.26
C LEU A 381 -26.28 27.49 0.55
N LEU A 382 -26.77 26.28 0.78
CA LEU A 382 -27.94 26.03 1.62
C LEU A 382 -27.54 25.98 3.11
N PRO A 383 -28.36 26.55 4.00
CA PRO A 383 -28.14 26.48 5.42
C PRO A 383 -28.08 25.01 5.89
N LEU A 384 -27.15 24.72 6.79
CA LEU A 384 -27.09 23.40 7.44
C LEU A 384 -28.14 23.32 8.56
N PRO A 385 -28.94 22.24 8.62
CA PRO A 385 -29.97 22.10 9.68
C PRO A 385 -29.38 21.88 11.08
N TYR A 386 -28.05 21.73 11.19
CA TYR A 386 -27.29 21.52 12.42
C TYR A 386 -26.13 22.51 12.51
N GLY A 387 -25.67 22.76 13.72
CA GLY A 387 -24.39 23.42 13.96
C GLY A 387 -23.22 22.44 13.88
N LEU A 388 -22.02 22.97 14.00
CA LEU A 388 -20.79 22.15 14.11
C LEU A 388 -20.08 22.52 15.41
N THR A 389 -19.68 21.50 16.17
CA THR A 389 -18.91 21.66 17.41
C THR A 389 -17.68 20.74 17.33
N ALA A 390 -16.53 21.28 17.68
CA ALA A 390 -15.32 20.51 17.86
C ALA A 390 -15.17 20.13 19.33
N TYR A 391 -14.98 18.86 19.62
CA TYR A 391 -14.76 18.33 20.96
C TYR A 391 -13.31 17.87 21.08
N ARG A 392 -12.58 18.45 22.04
CA ARG A 392 -11.28 17.95 22.45
C ARG A 392 -11.48 16.84 23.46
N CYS A 393 -11.11 15.63 23.09
CA CYS A 393 -11.30 14.44 23.90
C CYS A 393 -9.98 13.84 24.32
N LEU A 394 -9.93 13.28 25.53
CA LEU A 394 -8.81 12.48 26.02
C LEU A 394 -9.32 11.12 26.49
N PHE A 395 -8.95 10.09 25.77
CA PHE A 395 -9.17 8.71 26.15
C PHE A 395 -7.94 8.26 26.93
N GLN A 396 -8.06 8.31 28.27
CA GLN A 396 -6.95 7.94 29.15
C GLN A 396 -6.63 6.47 29.03
N ALA A 397 -5.36 6.15 29.00
CA ALA A 397 -4.90 4.80 29.16
C ALA A 397 -5.56 4.25 30.43
N ARG A 398 -6.37 3.23 30.31
CA ARG A 398 -6.85 2.51 31.48
C ARG A 398 -5.60 1.95 32.15
N VAL A 399 -5.12 2.67 33.16
CA VAL A 399 -4.23 2.08 34.15
C VAL A 399 -5.07 0.94 34.74
N ARG A 400 -4.90 -0.27 34.21
CA ARG A 400 -5.21 -1.41 35.05
C ARG A 400 -4.44 -1.12 36.32
N PRO A 401 -5.10 -1.04 37.51
CA PRO A 401 -4.35 -0.92 38.75
C PRO A 401 -3.27 -1.97 38.59
N LEU A 402 -2.02 -1.57 38.74
CA LEU A 402 -0.91 -2.47 38.83
C LEU A 402 -1.25 -3.41 39.99
N LEU A 403 -2.02 -4.45 39.70
CA LEU A 403 -1.84 -5.69 40.40
C LEU A 403 -0.34 -5.90 40.33
N PRO A 404 0.35 -6.00 41.49
CA PRO A 404 1.81 -6.13 41.55
C PRO A 404 2.19 -7.05 40.40
N ALA A 405 3.03 -6.54 39.49
CA ALA A 405 3.30 -7.19 38.19
C ALA A 405 3.40 -8.68 38.49
N PRO A 406 2.52 -9.55 37.94
CA PRO A 406 2.63 -10.96 38.20
C PRO A 406 4.07 -11.25 37.86
N ALA A 407 4.84 -11.76 38.81
CA ALA A 407 6.26 -12.06 38.65
C ALA A 407 6.42 -12.61 37.24
N PRO A 408 7.31 -12.09 36.39
CA PRO A 408 7.29 -12.24 34.96
C PRO A 408 6.90 -13.67 34.62
N SER A 409 5.68 -13.85 34.16
CA SER A 409 5.11 -15.18 33.95
C SER A 409 6.07 -15.89 33.04
N ALA A 410 6.56 -17.04 33.43
CA ALA A 410 7.51 -17.81 32.65
C ALA A 410 6.98 -17.86 31.20
N PRO A 411 7.83 -17.56 30.22
CA PRO A 411 7.36 -17.43 28.83
C PRO A 411 6.59 -18.68 28.41
N VAL A 412 5.37 -18.50 27.91
CA VAL A 412 4.50 -19.61 27.49
C VAL A 412 5.21 -20.38 26.39
N LYS A 413 5.61 -21.59 26.66
CA LYS A 413 6.34 -22.43 25.72
C LYS A 413 5.38 -23.12 24.77
N VAL A 414 5.42 -22.71 23.51
CA VAL A 414 4.59 -23.22 22.42
C VAL A 414 5.44 -24.13 21.54
N LEU A 415 5.04 -25.37 21.35
CA LEU A 415 5.64 -26.25 20.35
C LEU A 415 4.71 -26.43 19.16
N VAL A 416 5.20 -26.08 17.99
CA VAL A 416 4.50 -26.26 16.71
C VAL A 416 5.12 -27.43 15.97
N PHE A 417 4.38 -28.51 15.83
CA PHE A 417 4.80 -29.66 15.02
C PHE A 417 4.08 -29.65 13.68
N SER A 418 4.86 -29.72 12.61
CA SER A 418 4.31 -29.60 11.27
C SER A 418 5.02 -30.50 10.25
N ASP A 419 4.40 -30.62 9.07
CA ASP A 419 5.09 -31.05 7.86
C ASP A 419 6.02 -29.94 7.32
N SER A 420 6.48 -30.06 6.07
CA SER A 420 7.42 -29.09 5.47
C SER A 420 6.84 -27.70 5.22
N MET A 421 5.51 -27.57 5.21
CA MET A 421 4.82 -26.33 4.84
C MET A 421 5.13 -25.17 5.79
N LEU A 422 5.22 -25.42 7.09
CA LEU A 422 5.51 -24.40 8.09
C LEU A 422 7.01 -24.18 8.38
N ARG A 423 7.91 -24.78 7.62
CA ARG A 423 9.35 -24.56 7.80
C ARG A 423 9.74 -23.06 7.83
N PRO A 424 9.16 -22.17 7.02
CA PRO A 424 9.48 -20.74 7.05
C PRO A 424 9.16 -20.05 8.39
N LEU A 425 8.17 -20.53 9.16
CA LEU A 425 7.83 -19.93 10.46
C LEU A 425 8.96 -20.07 11.50
N ARG A 426 9.92 -20.97 11.26
CA ARG A 426 11.07 -21.19 12.15
C ARG A 426 11.98 -19.98 12.27
N ALA A 427 12.04 -19.15 11.21
CA ALA A 427 12.88 -17.97 11.14
C ALA A 427 12.21 -16.71 11.68
N LEU A 428 10.92 -16.77 12.05
CA LEU A 428 10.17 -15.60 12.48
C LEU A 428 10.33 -15.34 13.99
N VAL A 429 10.34 -14.05 14.34
CA VAL A 429 10.35 -13.62 15.73
C VAL A 429 8.92 -13.60 16.27
N TRP A 430 8.69 -14.35 17.36
CA TRP A 430 7.39 -14.42 17.99
C TRP A 430 7.29 -13.41 19.14
N PRO A 431 6.18 -12.68 19.27
CA PRO A 431 6.03 -11.67 20.31
C PRO A 431 5.84 -12.30 21.69
N ALA A 432 6.31 -11.62 22.74
CA ALA A 432 6.00 -12.02 24.10
C ALA A 432 4.47 -12.11 24.35
N PRO A 433 4.01 -13.01 25.25
CA PRO A 433 4.80 -13.86 26.14
C PRO A 433 5.22 -15.21 25.53
N PHE A 434 5.06 -15.43 24.22
CA PHE A 434 5.24 -16.73 23.59
C PHE A 434 6.72 -17.02 23.26
N ARG A 435 7.20 -18.18 23.70
CA ARG A 435 8.44 -18.79 23.23
C ARG A 435 8.08 -19.96 22.31
N VAL A 436 8.04 -19.71 21.00
CA VAL A 436 7.59 -20.69 20.01
C VAL A 436 8.78 -21.43 19.39
N LEU A 437 8.70 -22.75 19.37
CA LEU A 437 9.64 -23.61 18.66
C LEU A 437 8.88 -24.40 17.60
N VAL A 438 9.28 -24.22 16.34
CA VAL A 438 8.66 -24.91 15.20
C VAL A 438 9.52 -26.11 14.81
N HIS A 439 8.91 -27.29 14.78
CA HIS A 439 9.53 -28.58 14.43
C HIS A 439 8.94 -29.10 13.10
N PRO A 440 9.47 -28.68 11.94
CA PRO A 440 8.97 -29.14 10.66
C PRO A 440 9.55 -30.53 10.31
N HIS A 441 8.68 -31.44 9.93
CA HIS A 441 9.01 -32.81 9.49
C HIS A 441 8.72 -32.96 7.98
N GLY A 442 9.72 -32.76 7.13
CA GLY A 442 9.56 -32.86 5.69
C GLY A 442 9.05 -34.24 5.24
N GLY A 443 8.06 -34.26 4.36
CA GLY A 443 7.47 -35.49 3.82
C GLY A 443 6.69 -36.37 4.81
N ALA A 444 6.51 -35.93 6.06
CA ALA A 444 5.82 -36.72 7.09
C ALA A 444 4.29 -36.57 6.96
N THR A 445 3.59 -37.67 7.16
CA THR A 445 2.12 -37.70 7.30
C THR A 445 1.70 -37.21 8.68
N LEU A 446 0.40 -36.98 8.87
CA LEU A 446 -0.20 -36.54 10.12
C LEU A 446 0.19 -37.45 11.29
N GLU A 447 0.05 -38.78 11.15
CA GLU A 447 0.46 -39.75 12.16
C GLU A 447 1.97 -39.72 12.46
N GLN A 448 2.81 -39.57 11.42
CA GLN A 448 4.25 -39.51 11.57
C GLN A 448 4.72 -38.25 12.29
N VAL A 449 4.09 -37.09 12.02
CA VAL A 449 4.36 -35.85 12.73
C VAL A 449 4.04 -36.01 14.20
N VAL A 450 2.85 -36.49 14.55
CA VAL A 450 2.47 -36.73 15.96
C VAL A 450 3.39 -37.74 16.65
N ARG A 451 3.67 -38.88 16.04
CA ARG A 451 4.57 -39.88 16.62
C ARG A 451 5.96 -39.29 16.95
N ARG A 452 6.50 -38.45 16.07
CA ARG A 452 7.80 -37.79 16.28
C ARG A 452 7.76 -36.70 17.33
N SER A 453 6.59 -36.10 17.57
CA SER A 453 6.40 -35.03 18.53
C SER A 453 6.24 -35.47 19.97
N MET A 454 5.83 -36.74 20.20
CA MET A 454 5.50 -37.25 21.53
C MET A 454 6.64 -37.14 22.56
N ALA A 455 7.89 -37.34 22.14
CA ALA A 455 9.05 -37.21 23.03
C ALA A 455 9.26 -35.80 23.60
N LEU A 456 8.80 -34.77 22.89
CA LEU A 456 8.93 -33.35 23.29
C LEU A 456 7.64 -32.82 23.92
N ALA A 457 6.57 -33.56 23.84
CA ALA A 457 5.24 -33.14 24.24
C ALA A 457 5.16 -32.70 25.72
N SER A 458 5.88 -33.38 26.63
CA SER A 458 5.93 -33.02 28.04
C SER A 458 6.61 -31.70 28.35
N THR A 459 7.30 -31.10 27.39
CA THR A 459 8.14 -29.90 27.58
C THR A 459 7.48 -28.59 27.18
N CYS A 460 6.18 -28.57 26.81
CA CYS A 460 5.47 -27.36 26.38
C CYS A 460 4.20 -27.09 27.19
N ASP A 461 3.79 -25.82 27.19
CA ASP A 461 2.52 -25.37 27.78
C ASP A 461 1.39 -25.45 26.75
N VAL A 462 1.72 -25.22 25.48
CA VAL A 462 0.81 -25.25 24.35
C VAL A 462 1.38 -26.12 23.23
N PHE A 463 0.56 -27.07 22.76
CA PHE A 463 0.88 -27.94 21.64
C PHE A 463 0.09 -27.51 20.40
N VAL A 464 0.77 -27.30 19.29
CA VAL A 464 0.15 -26.98 18.01
C VAL A 464 0.53 -28.00 16.96
N LEU A 465 -0.47 -28.60 16.32
CA LEU A 465 -0.30 -29.53 15.21
C LEU A 465 -0.77 -28.94 13.91
N HIS A 466 0.13 -28.89 12.92
CA HIS A 466 -0.19 -28.56 11.53
C HIS A 466 0.41 -29.61 10.60
N ALA A 467 -0.38 -30.51 10.12
CA ALA A 467 0.07 -31.55 9.19
C ALA A 467 -1.12 -32.10 8.40
N GLY A 468 -0.84 -32.76 7.30
CA GLY A 468 -1.84 -33.39 6.45
C GLY A 468 -1.62 -33.14 4.95
N VAL A 469 -0.76 -32.20 4.56
CA VAL A 469 -0.51 -31.95 3.12
C VAL A 469 0.13 -33.17 2.45
N ASN A 470 0.96 -33.92 3.15
CA ASN A 470 1.56 -35.14 2.63
C ASN A 470 0.56 -36.30 2.58
N ASP A 471 -0.44 -36.32 3.46
CA ASP A 471 -1.55 -37.29 3.40
C ASP A 471 -2.43 -37.00 2.17
N VAL A 472 -2.76 -35.73 1.94
CA VAL A 472 -3.53 -35.26 0.78
C VAL A 472 -2.81 -35.57 -0.54
N SER A 473 -1.48 -35.37 -0.59
CA SER A 473 -0.68 -35.54 -1.81
C SER A 473 -0.43 -37.02 -2.16
N ARG A 474 -0.53 -37.94 -1.21
CA ARG A 474 -0.39 -39.36 -1.47
C ARG A 474 -1.67 -39.94 -2.01
N ASN A 475 -1.62 -40.45 -3.25
CA ASN A 475 -2.75 -41.02 -3.92
C ASN A 475 -3.28 -42.22 -3.12
N ALA A 476 -4.47 -42.10 -2.53
CA ALA A 476 -5.05 -43.14 -1.73
C ALA A 476 -6.49 -43.43 -2.17
N VAL A 477 -6.74 -44.64 -2.55
CA VAL A 477 -8.10 -45.18 -2.57
C VAL A 477 -8.62 -45.06 -1.12
N ASP A 478 -9.86 -44.61 -0.94
CA ASP A 478 -10.50 -44.39 0.37
C ASP A 478 -9.80 -43.35 1.27
N PHE A 479 -9.38 -42.21 0.69
CA PHE A 479 -8.68 -41.14 1.42
C PHE A 479 -9.44 -40.70 2.68
N GLU A 480 -10.74 -40.48 2.61
CA GLU A 480 -11.58 -40.02 3.72
C GLU A 480 -11.55 -40.96 4.90
N ALA A 481 -11.78 -42.26 4.68
CA ALA A 481 -11.77 -43.27 5.71
C ALA A 481 -10.40 -43.40 6.38
N ARG A 482 -9.32 -43.38 5.60
CA ARG A 482 -7.94 -43.46 6.11
C ARG A 482 -7.55 -42.21 6.88
N PHE A 483 -7.89 -41.03 6.42
CA PHE A 483 -7.56 -39.78 7.12
C PHE A 483 -8.34 -39.68 8.43
N SER A 484 -9.61 -40.05 8.44
CA SER A 484 -10.42 -40.11 9.66
C SER A 484 -9.84 -41.13 10.69
N ALA A 485 -9.42 -42.30 10.24
CA ALA A 485 -8.74 -43.27 11.11
C ALA A 485 -7.42 -42.73 11.66
N SER A 486 -6.65 -41.98 10.86
CA SER A 486 -5.45 -41.26 11.33
C SER A 486 -5.80 -40.20 12.39
N CYS A 487 -6.87 -39.43 12.20
CA CYS A 487 -7.36 -38.49 13.19
C CYS A 487 -7.71 -39.14 14.53
N GLU A 488 -8.34 -40.31 14.52
CA GLU A 488 -8.64 -41.06 15.77
C GLU A 488 -7.38 -41.54 16.47
N LYS A 489 -6.40 -42.07 15.71
CA LYS A 489 -5.13 -42.54 16.29
C LYS A 489 -4.35 -41.42 16.95
N ILE A 490 -4.21 -40.27 16.25
CA ILE A 490 -3.50 -39.09 16.80
C ILE A 490 -4.23 -38.53 18.01
N SER A 491 -5.56 -38.54 18.00
CA SER A 491 -6.38 -38.11 19.12
C SER A 491 -6.03 -38.88 20.40
N ARG A 492 -6.02 -40.20 20.31
CA ARG A 492 -5.65 -41.07 21.45
C ARG A 492 -4.22 -40.79 21.93
N ALA A 493 -3.27 -40.68 21.00
CA ALA A 493 -1.87 -40.39 21.33
C ALA A 493 -1.70 -39.02 22.02
N ILE A 494 -2.34 -37.97 21.51
CA ILE A 494 -2.26 -36.62 22.09
C ILE A 494 -2.93 -36.62 23.47
N THR A 495 -4.15 -37.13 23.60
CA THR A 495 -4.89 -37.13 24.87
C THR A 495 -4.15 -37.91 25.97
N SER A 496 -3.52 -39.05 25.64
CA SER A 496 -2.76 -39.83 26.63
C SER A 496 -1.46 -39.17 27.08
N SER A 497 -0.89 -38.28 26.25
CA SER A 497 0.44 -37.68 26.48
C SER A 497 0.41 -36.30 27.08
N PHE A 498 -0.67 -35.53 26.87
CA PHE A 498 -0.70 -34.09 27.15
C PHE A 498 -1.48 -33.68 28.41
N GLY A 499 -2.38 -34.49 28.94
CA GLY A 499 -3.24 -34.09 30.08
C GLY A 499 -4.06 -32.83 29.77
N PRO A 500 -4.33 -31.94 30.74
CA PRO A 500 -5.20 -30.76 30.56
C PRO A 500 -4.54 -29.57 29.85
N ARG A 501 -3.48 -29.79 29.07
CA ARG A 501 -2.78 -28.72 28.35
C ARG A 501 -3.56 -28.24 27.15
N LYS A 502 -3.28 -26.99 26.71
CA LYS A 502 -3.91 -26.39 25.51
C LYS A 502 -3.37 -27.04 24.23
N VAL A 503 -4.27 -27.64 23.48
CA VAL A 503 -3.99 -28.26 22.17
C VAL A 503 -4.66 -27.45 21.08
N PHE A 504 -3.90 -27.15 20.04
CA PHE A 504 -4.38 -26.49 18.82
C PHE A 504 -4.19 -27.42 17.63
N ILE A 505 -5.22 -27.52 16.83
CA ILE A 505 -5.18 -28.19 15.52
C ILE A 505 -5.26 -27.10 14.45
N SER A 506 -4.33 -27.11 13.51
CA SER A 506 -4.30 -26.18 12.39
C SER A 506 -4.79 -26.85 11.11
N THR A 507 -5.69 -26.21 10.38
CA THR A 507 -6.18 -26.73 9.11
C THR A 507 -5.08 -26.76 8.05
N VAL A 508 -5.13 -27.72 7.14
CA VAL A 508 -4.25 -27.81 5.96
C VAL A 508 -4.55 -26.66 5.02
N CYS A 509 -3.51 -26.00 4.51
CA CYS A 509 -3.66 -24.94 3.54
C CYS A 509 -4.05 -25.48 2.15
N LEU A 510 -4.67 -24.64 1.32
CA LEU A 510 -4.91 -24.95 -0.08
C LEU A 510 -3.61 -25.26 -0.83
N THR A 511 -3.74 -25.99 -1.93
CA THR A 511 -2.66 -26.30 -2.89
C THR A 511 -2.94 -25.62 -4.23
N LYS A 512 -1.98 -25.63 -5.16
CA LYS A 512 -2.21 -25.19 -6.55
C LYS A 512 -2.93 -26.23 -7.44
N SER A 513 -3.35 -27.35 -6.89
CA SER A 513 -4.05 -28.42 -7.59
C SER A 513 -5.49 -28.50 -7.13
N ASP A 514 -6.44 -28.33 -8.04
CA ASP A 514 -7.89 -28.44 -7.71
C ASP A 514 -8.26 -29.85 -7.24
N GLU A 515 -7.66 -30.87 -7.82
CA GLU A 515 -7.87 -32.27 -7.38
C GLU A 515 -7.42 -32.47 -5.91
N LEU A 516 -6.25 -31.94 -5.56
CA LEU A 516 -5.77 -32.01 -4.18
C LEU A 516 -6.63 -31.17 -3.23
N ASN A 517 -7.20 -30.08 -3.69
CA ASN A 517 -8.03 -29.20 -2.87
C ASN A 517 -9.35 -29.85 -2.45
N LEU A 518 -9.90 -30.77 -3.22
CA LEU A 518 -11.02 -31.61 -2.78
C LEU A 518 -10.65 -32.46 -1.56
N ARG A 519 -9.45 -33.06 -1.57
CA ARG A 519 -8.94 -33.83 -0.45
C ARG A 519 -8.55 -32.93 0.74
N VAL A 520 -8.06 -31.72 0.50
CA VAL A 520 -7.83 -30.70 1.55
C VAL A 520 -9.15 -30.35 2.25
N ALA A 521 -10.24 -30.18 1.51
CA ALA A 521 -11.55 -29.91 2.11
C ALA A 521 -12.00 -31.05 3.02
N THR A 522 -11.88 -32.30 2.57
CA THR A 522 -12.18 -33.51 3.35
C THR A 522 -11.30 -33.62 4.60
N ALA A 523 -9.98 -33.40 4.45
CA ALA A 523 -9.04 -33.40 5.57
C ALA A 523 -9.38 -32.32 6.61
N ASN A 524 -9.68 -31.12 6.16
CA ASN A 524 -10.05 -30.00 7.02
C ASN A 524 -11.38 -30.24 7.74
N HIS A 525 -12.34 -30.90 7.09
CA HIS A 525 -13.57 -31.33 7.74
C HIS A 525 -13.27 -32.29 8.91
N ALA A 526 -12.46 -33.32 8.69
CA ALA A 526 -12.05 -34.26 9.71
C ALA A 526 -11.25 -33.62 10.88
N LEU A 527 -10.34 -32.67 10.56
CA LEU A 527 -9.58 -31.93 11.59
C LEU A 527 -10.47 -31.04 12.45
N ARG A 528 -11.48 -30.37 11.83
CA ARG A 528 -12.49 -29.58 12.58
C ARG A 528 -13.35 -30.48 13.49
N ALA A 529 -13.82 -31.59 12.96
CA ALA A 529 -14.59 -32.58 13.75
C ALA A 529 -13.77 -33.11 14.94
N LEU A 530 -12.49 -33.40 14.71
CA LEU A 530 -11.56 -33.84 15.76
C LEU A 530 -11.39 -32.74 16.83
N ALA A 531 -11.09 -31.50 16.44
CA ALA A 531 -10.93 -30.41 17.38
C ALA A 531 -12.18 -30.19 18.23
N ASN A 532 -13.36 -30.15 17.60
CA ASN A 532 -14.63 -30.00 18.30
C ASN A 532 -14.94 -31.13 19.25
N SER A 533 -14.73 -32.39 18.86
CA SER A 533 -15.01 -33.57 19.69
C SER A 533 -14.11 -33.68 20.94
N ARG A 534 -12.94 -33.04 20.90
CA ARG A 534 -11.95 -33.07 22.00
C ARG A 534 -11.86 -31.75 22.77
N GLY A 535 -12.64 -30.72 22.40
CA GLY A 535 -12.55 -29.40 23.00
C GLY A 535 -11.21 -28.71 22.74
N TRP A 536 -10.53 -29.07 21.62
CA TRP A 536 -9.27 -28.44 21.21
C TRP A 536 -9.53 -27.18 20.40
N SER A 537 -8.60 -26.24 20.48
CA SER A 537 -8.70 -25.01 19.71
C SER A 537 -8.32 -25.23 18.25
N LEU A 538 -9.01 -24.54 17.33
CA LEU A 538 -8.75 -24.63 15.90
C LEU A 538 -8.00 -23.38 15.40
N ILE A 539 -6.96 -23.57 14.59
CA ILE A 539 -6.32 -22.52 13.80
C ILE A 539 -6.77 -22.68 12.35
N SER A 540 -7.66 -21.80 11.87
CA SER A 540 -8.11 -21.84 10.48
C SER A 540 -7.11 -21.17 9.55
N ASN A 541 -6.80 -21.84 8.43
CA ASN A 541 -6.00 -21.33 7.32
C ASN A 541 -6.85 -21.19 6.03
N ASP A 542 -8.16 -21.04 6.15
CA ASP A 542 -9.07 -20.94 5.02
C ASP A 542 -8.86 -19.65 4.20
N ASN A 543 -8.15 -18.68 4.77
CA ASN A 543 -7.76 -17.43 4.11
C ASN A 543 -6.49 -17.55 3.25
N ILE A 544 -5.83 -18.70 3.22
CA ILE A 544 -4.66 -18.95 2.36
C ILE A 544 -5.15 -19.26 0.95
N ARG A 545 -4.54 -18.60 -0.03
CA ARG A 545 -4.90 -18.67 -1.45
C ARG A 545 -3.79 -19.37 -2.24
N THR A 546 -4.10 -19.79 -3.46
CA THR A 546 -3.10 -20.37 -4.39
C THR A 546 -1.96 -19.40 -4.71
N THR A 547 -2.24 -18.09 -4.71
CA THR A 547 -1.24 -17.02 -4.86
C THR A 547 -0.27 -16.90 -3.68
N ASP A 548 -0.60 -17.45 -2.52
CA ASP A 548 0.25 -17.48 -1.33
C ASP A 548 1.26 -18.63 -1.34
N LEU A 549 1.27 -19.43 -2.40
CA LEU A 549 2.15 -20.58 -2.56
C LEU A 549 3.29 -20.30 -3.54
N ARG A 550 4.50 -20.70 -3.17
CA ARG A 550 5.70 -20.66 -4.01
C ARG A 550 5.65 -21.74 -5.10
N ASP A 551 5.31 -22.95 -4.71
CA ASP A 551 5.13 -24.12 -5.59
C ASP A 551 3.74 -24.74 -5.34
N THR A 552 3.54 -26.01 -5.65
CA THR A 552 2.22 -26.65 -5.51
C THR A 552 1.70 -26.65 -4.07
N VAL A 553 2.57 -26.72 -3.08
CA VAL A 553 2.19 -26.91 -1.66
C VAL A 553 2.88 -25.97 -0.67
N HIS A 554 4.04 -25.39 -1.01
CA HIS A 554 4.82 -24.59 -0.06
C HIS A 554 4.47 -23.11 -0.12
N LEU A 555 4.40 -22.48 1.04
CA LEU A 555 4.11 -21.06 1.19
C LEU A 555 5.23 -20.17 0.61
N ASN A 556 4.86 -19.08 -0.03
CA ASN A 556 5.73 -17.95 -0.31
C ASN A 556 5.78 -16.99 0.91
N ALA A 557 6.44 -15.84 0.78
CA ALA A 557 6.56 -14.87 1.88
C ALA A 557 5.19 -14.35 2.35
N ALA A 558 4.26 -14.05 1.43
CA ALA A 558 2.92 -13.58 1.76
C ALA A 558 2.10 -14.65 2.48
N GLY A 559 2.11 -15.90 1.98
CA GLY A 559 1.44 -17.03 2.62
C GLY A 559 2.01 -17.33 4.01
N THR A 560 3.34 -17.25 4.16
CA THR A 560 4.01 -17.39 5.46
C THR A 560 3.52 -16.35 6.47
N ALA A 561 3.43 -15.07 6.05
CA ALA A 561 2.95 -13.98 6.90
C ALA A 561 1.47 -14.17 7.31
N ARG A 562 0.62 -14.67 6.40
CA ARG A 562 -0.80 -14.95 6.70
C ARG A 562 -0.95 -16.10 7.72
N VAL A 563 -0.26 -17.21 7.49
CA VAL A 563 -0.28 -18.34 8.45
C VAL A 563 0.25 -17.89 9.80
N PHE A 564 1.35 -17.15 9.84
CA PHE A 564 1.89 -16.59 11.09
C PHE A 564 0.85 -15.73 11.83
N ARG A 565 0.11 -14.89 11.12
CA ARG A 565 -0.99 -14.07 11.69
C ARG A 565 -2.11 -14.94 12.25
N ASN A 566 -2.53 -16.01 11.53
CA ASN A 566 -3.56 -16.93 12.00
C ASN A 566 -3.15 -17.60 13.32
N PHE A 567 -1.90 -18.04 13.41
CA PHE A 567 -1.35 -18.61 14.63
C PHE A 567 -1.33 -17.60 15.79
N LEU A 568 -0.86 -16.36 15.54
CA LEU A 568 -0.82 -15.32 16.58
C LEU A 568 -2.21 -14.97 17.12
N ILE A 569 -3.21 -14.84 16.24
CA ILE A 569 -4.59 -14.56 16.65
C ILE A 569 -5.10 -15.68 17.55
N SER A 570 -4.95 -16.94 17.12
CA SER A 570 -5.45 -18.09 17.88
C SER A 570 -4.72 -18.28 19.22
N LEU A 571 -3.40 -18.10 19.25
CA LEU A 571 -2.63 -18.22 20.49
C LEU A 571 -2.93 -17.11 21.50
N ARG A 572 -3.30 -15.90 21.05
CA ARG A 572 -3.67 -14.79 21.93
C ARG A 572 -5.08 -14.92 22.50
N SER A 573 -5.97 -15.62 21.82
CA SER A 573 -7.35 -15.88 22.29
C SER A 573 -7.44 -17.06 23.25
N ALA A 574 -6.39 -17.77 23.47
CA ALA A 574 -6.27 -18.92 24.36
C ALA A 574 -5.65 -18.56 25.69
#